data_425dd43e17109b4038de497a85294521
#
_entry.id   425dd43e17109b4038de497a85294521
#
_cell.length_a   1.000
_cell.length_b   1.000
_cell.length_c   1.000
_cell.angle_alpha   90.00
_cell.angle_beta   90.00
_cell.angle_gamma   90.00
#
_symmetry.space_group_name_H-M   'P 1'
#
loop_
_entity.id
_entity.type
_entity.pdbx_description
1 polymer ?
#
loop_
_entity_poly.entity_id
_entity_poly.type
_entity_poly.pdbx_seq_one_letter_code
_entity_poly.pdbx_strand_id
1 'polypeptide(L)'
;MAWDFAAEIHALTGFDADSGITESTGEIRQTHTTQWLTDSAKEVIRSMPQRLLHFCASNVSFTSGSASTLNTGKILTVFRSDGDIQQPCRKIEPFHKGRYSDGEDMNLATVTDPVYFVENNTLDVLPVGGSCIYSEVQFPSVSFDNASISAFPDEAERAVVICAAIKAAEHLLADEQDTELLAPVLATLKEEYQRELGGLQ
;
A
#
# COMPACT_ATOMS: atom_id res chain seq x y z
N MET A 1 -13.73 17.53 -17.69
CA MET A 1 -12.99 16.27 -17.95
C MET A 1 -12.06 16.09 -16.79
N ALA A 2 -12.13 14.98 -16.09
CA ALA A 2 -11.07 14.62 -15.15
C ALA A 2 -9.81 14.34 -15.99
N TRP A 3 -8.68 14.85 -15.59
CA TRP A 3 -7.41 14.54 -16.21
C TRP A 3 -7.03 13.12 -15.79
N ASP A 4 -6.50 12.34 -16.72
CA ASP A 4 -5.86 11.08 -16.38
C ASP A 4 -4.45 11.33 -15.80
N PHE A 5 -3.88 10.34 -15.15
CA PHE A 5 -2.57 10.48 -14.51
C PHE A 5 -1.44 10.75 -15.53
N ALA A 6 -1.58 10.30 -16.78
CA ALA A 6 -0.62 10.60 -17.83
C ALA A 6 -0.62 12.10 -18.14
N ALA A 7 -1.80 12.72 -18.29
CA ALA A 7 -1.92 14.16 -18.54
C ALA A 7 -1.42 14.99 -17.35
N GLU A 8 -1.61 14.54 -16.12
CA GLU A 8 -1.08 15.20 -14.92
C GLU A 8 0.45 15.13 -14.85
N ILE A 9 1.04 13.96 -15.12
CA ILE A 9 2.50 13.79 -15.18
C ILE A 9 3.08 14.64 -16.30
N HIS A 10 2.42 14.68 -17.48
CA HIS A 10 2.82 15.56 -18.57
C HIS A 10 2.81 17.04 -18.15
N ALA A 11 1.74 17.48 -17.47
CA ALA A 11 1.67 18.87 -16.99
C ALA A 11 2.77 19.23 -15.98
N LEU A 12 3.22 18.27 -15.17
CA LEU A 12 4.28 18.46 -14.17
C LEU A 12 5.70 18.40 -14.75
N THR A 13 5.91 17.58 -15.78
CA THR A 13 7.25 17.29 -16.32
C THR A 13 7.47 17.86 -17.72
N GLY A 14 6.40 18.15 -18.45
CA GLY A 14 6.44 18.55 -19.87
C GLY A 14 6.65 17.37 -20.83
N PHE A 15 6.61 16.13 -20.35
CA PHE A 15 6.88 14.94 -21.15
C PHE A 15 5.64 14.11 -21.42
N ASP A 16 5.41 13.76 -22.69
CA ASP A 16 4.33 12.88 -23.10
C ASP A 16 4.70 11.42 -22.90
N ALA A 17 3.77 10.65 -22.31
CA ALA A 17 3.82 9.20 -22.36
C ALA A 17 3.22 8.74 -23.69
N ASP A 18 4.00 8.67 -24.77
CA ASP A 18 3.48 8.28 -26.06
C ASP A 18 3.29 6.75 -26.17
N SER A 19 2.13 6.37 -26.74
CA SER A 19 1.72 4.99 -26.93
C SER A 19 2.36 4.30 -28.14
N GLY A 20 3.07 5.06 -28.98
CA GLY A 20 3.45 4.64 -30.35
C GLY A 20 4.90 4.26 -30.55
N ILE A 21 5.79 4.40 -29.57
CA ILE A 21 7.22 4.36 -29.83
C ILE A 21 7.83 3.00 -29.49
N THR A 22 8.37 2.36 -30.54
CA THR A 22 9.27 1.22 -30.49
C THR A 22 10.65 1.65 -29.98
N GLU A 23 11.16 0.95 -29.03
CA GLU A 23 12.50 0.84 -28.43
C GLU A 23 13.67 1.65 -29.02
N SER A 24 13.58 2.95 -29.15
CA SER A 24 14.77 3.73 -29.45
C SER A 24 14.72 5.08 -28.75
N THR A 25 15.63 5.25 -27.83
CA THR A 25 16.05 6.50 -27.21
C THR A 25 15.05 7.28 -26.35
N GLY A 26 15.20 7.15 -25.03
CA GLY A 26 14.85 8.21 -24.07
C GLY A 26 13.38 8.49 -23.77
N GLU A 27 12.44 7.81 -24.37
CA GLU A 27 11.03 8.17 -24.28
C GLU A 27 10.28 7.41 -23.19
N ILE A 28 9.43 8.15 -22.48
CA ILE A 28 8.57 7.58 -21.42
C ILE A 28 7.46 6.76 -22.06
N ARG A 29 7.44 5.46 -21.82
CA ARG A 29 6.37 4.56 -22.28
C ARG A 29 5.24 4.53 -21.27
N GLN A 30 4.02 4.26 -21.74
CA GLN A 30 2.85 4.00 -20.90
C GLN A 30 3.10 2.91 -19.87
N THR A 31 3.86 1.86 -20.23
CA THR A 31 4.27 0.79 -19.31
C THR A 31 5.15 1.30 -18.17
N HIS A 32 6.10 2.20 -18.45
CA HIS A 32 6.93 2.82 -17.43
C HIS A 32 6.10 3.71 -16.50
N THR A 33 5.21 4.54 -17.08
CA THR A 33 4.32 5.41 -16.30
C THR A 33 3.41 4.60 -15.38
N THR A 34 2.82 3.51 -15.88
CA THR A 34 2.01 2.57 -15.10
C THR A 34 2.82 1.94 -13.96
N GLN A 35 4.06 1.52 -14.24
CA GLN A 35 4.94 0.96 -13.22
C GLN A 35 5.30 1.99 -12.16
N TRP A 36 5.68 3.21 -12.57
CA TRP A 36 6.02 4.29 -11.64
C TRP A 36 4.84 4.71 -10.78
N LEU A 37 3.63 4.80 -11.33
CA LEU A 37 2.42 5.09 -10.57
C LEU A 37 2.14 4.00 -9.54
N THR A 38 2.21 2.73 -9.94
CA THR A 38 2.02 1.59 -9.04
C THR A 38 3.06 1.56 -7.92
N ASP A 39 4.32 1.80 -8.23
CA ASP A 39 5.39 1.81 -7.22
C ASP A 39 5.32 3.06 -6.33
N SER A 40 4.89 4.19 -6.87
CA SER A 40 4.65 5.41 -6.10
C SER A 40 3.47 5.26 -5.15
N ALA A 41 2.39 4.59 -5.57
CA ALA A 41 1.27 4.29 -4.68
C ALA A 41 1.71 3.41 -3.49
N LYS A 42 2.55 2.40 -3.72
CA LYS A 42 3.13 1.58 -2.64
C LYS A 42 4.00 2.41 -1.68
N GLU A 43 4.78 3.35 -2.20
CA GLU A 43 5.66 4.22 -1.42
C GLU A 43 4.84 5.18 -0.54
N VAL A 44 3.81 5.81 -1.12
CA VAL A 44 2.89 6.69 -0.40
C VAL A 44 2.15 5.91 0.70
N ILE A 45 1.61 4.71 0.43
CA ILE A 45 0.97 3.85 1.45
C ILE A 45 1.92 3.52 2.61
N ARG A 46 3.20 3.31 2.34
CA ARG A 46 4.18 3.03 3.40
C ARG A 46 4.43 4.22 4.32
N SER A 47 4.30 5.44 3.80
CA SER A 47 4.46 6.69 4.55
C SER A 47 3.18 7.24 5.16
N MET A 48 2.00 6.72 4.74
CA MET A 48 0.70 7.15 5.22
C MET A 48 0.49 6.92 6.72
N PRO A 49 -0.16 7.86 7.43
CA PRO A 49 -0.60 7.65 8.80
C PRO A 49 -1.70 6.58 8.88
N GLN A 50 -1.79 5.94 10.04
CA GLN A 50 -2.69 4.80 10.25
C GLN A 50 -4.17 5.15 9.94
N ARG A 51 -4.59 6.40 10.19
CA ARG A 51 -5.96 6.87 9.92
C ARG A 51 -6.38 6.74 8.45
N LEU A 52 -5.43 6.87 7.51
CA LEU A 52 -5.71 6.78 6.08
C LEU A 52 -5.57 5.35 5.53
N LEU A 53 -4.83 4.48 6.21
CA LEU A 53 -4.61 3.11 5.75
C LEU A 53 -5.88 2.27 5.67
N HIS A 54 -6.93 2.65 6.41
CA HIS A 54 -8.23 1.98 6.33
C HIS A 54 -8.88 2.09 4.95
N PHE A 55 -8.61 3.16 4.20
CA PHE A 55 -9.10 3.31 2.83
C PHE A 55 -8.44 2.33 1.86
N CYS A 56 -7.19 1.95 2.14
CA CYS A 56 -6.42 1.01 1.33
C CYS A 56 -6.56 -0.44 1.79
N ALA A 57 -7.44 -0.73 2.76
CA ALA A 57 -7.53 -2.04 3.36
C ALA A 57 -8.67 -2.87 2.79
N SER A 58 -8.45 -4.18 2.68
CA SER A 58 -9.48 -5.17 2.38
C SER A 58 -9.65 -6.13 3.54
N ASN A 59 -10.89 -6.62 3.71
CA ASN A 59 -11.23 -7.61 4.71
C ASN A 59 -11.12 -9.02 4.13
N VAL A 60 -10.40 -9.89 4.83
CA VAL A 60 -10.25 -11.31 4.48
C VAL A 60 -10.81 -12.16 5.59
N SER A 61 -11.70 -13.10 5.24
CA SER A 61 -12.29 -14.05 6.17
C SER A 61 -11.55 -15.38 6.11
N PHE A 62 -11.35 -16.00 7.28
CA PHE A 62 -10.73 -17.33 7.41
C PHE A 62 -11.23 -18.01 8.70
N THR A 63 -10.85 -19.26 8.90
CA THR A 63 -11.17 -20.00 10.14
C THR A 63 -9.94 -20.07 11.02
N SER A 64 -10.08 -19.79 12.33
CA SER A 64 -8.95 -19.88 13.27
C SER A 64 -8.41 -21.32 13.36
N GLY A 65 -7.09 -21.46 13.40
CA GLY A 65 -6.38 -22.74 13.27
C GLY A 65 -6.11 -23.14 11.81
N SER A 66 -6.62 -22.38 10.83
CA SER A 66 -6.22 -22.48 9.43
C SER A 66 -5.47 -21.21 9.07
N ALA A 67 -4.15 -21.29 9.00
CA ALA A 67 -3.30 -20.11 8.72
C ALA A 67 -3.70 -19.45 7.40
N SER A 68 -3.91 -18.13 7.42
CA SER A 68 -4.21 -17.34 6.23
C SER A 68 -2.95 -16.64 5.72
N THR A 69 -2.66 -16.81 4.43
CA THR A 69 -1.51 -16.15 3.79
C THR A 69 -1.75 -14.66 3.63
N LEU A 70 -0.79 -13.86 4.04
CA LEU A 70 -0.81 -12.40 3.93
C LEU A 70 -0.24 -11.94 2.58
N ASN A 71 -0.81 -10.88 2.01
CA ASN A 71 -0.31 -10.26 0.79
C ASN A 71 0.79 -9.23 1.07
N THR A 72 0.54 -8.32 2.01
CA THR A 72 1.47 -7.22 2.35
C THR A 72 2.05 -7.35 3.75
N GLY A 73 1.41 -8.15 4.61
CA GLY A 73 1.77 -8.30 6.02
C GLY A 73 1.41 -7.08 6.90
N LYS A 74 0.82 -6.02 6.33
CA LYS A 74 0.39 -4.83 7.09
C LYS A 74 -1.05 -4.99 7.54
N ILE A 75 -1.23 -5.60 8.70
CA ILE A 75 -2.54 -5.88 9.31
C ILE A 75 -2.97 -4.67 10.14
N LEU A 76 -4.21 -4.21 9.95
CA LEU A 76 -4.80 -3.13 10.72
C LEU A 76 -5.58 -3.66 11.92
N THR A 77 -6.46 -4.63 11.68
CA THR A 77 -7.32 -5.23 12.72
C THR A 77 -7.50 -6.71 12.48
N VAL A 78 -7.69 -7.46 13.54
CA VAL A 78 -8.06 -8.89 13.49
C VAL A 78 -9.19 -9.11 14.48
N PHE A 79 -10.27 -9.71 14.02
CA PHE A 79 -11.42 -10.08 14.83
C PHE A 79 -11.65 -11.59 14.76
N ARG A 80 -12.08 -12.17 15.87
CA ARG A 80 -12.58 -13.51 15.94
C ARG A 80 -14.05 -13.50 16.33
N SER A 81 -14.86 -14.29 15.63
CA SER A 81 -16.28 -14.44 15.92
C SER A 81 -16.55 -15.87 16.36
N ASP A 82 -17.36 -16.01 17.40
CA ASP A 82 -17.86 -17.28 17.89
C ASP A 82 -19.36 -17.11 18.17
N GLY A 83 -20.19 -17.59 17.25
CA GLY A 83 -21.60 -17.26 17.23
C GLY A 83 -21.83 -15.76 17.09
N ASP A 84 -22.57 -15.18 18.02
CA ASP A 84 -22.92 -13.75 18.03
C ASP A 84 -21.84 -12.84 18.68
N ILE A 85 -20.78 -13.45 19.24
CA ILE A 85 -19.71 -12.70 19.92
C ILE A 85 -18.59 -12.43 18.95
N GLN A 86 -18.29 -11.15 18.72
CA GLN A 86 -17.14 -10.70 17.96
C GLN A 86 -16.15 -10.01 18.89
N GLN A 87 -14.91 -10.50 18.93
CA GLN A 87 -13.85 -9.98 19.80
C GLN A 87 -12.62 -9.56 18.97
N PRO A 88 -12.02 -8.41 19.29
CA PRO A 88 -10.73 -8.04 18.71
C PRO A 88 -9.63 -8.98 19.24
N CYS A 89 -8.78 -9.44 18.33
CA CYS A 89 -7.65 -10.29 18.70
C CYS A 89 -6.45 -9.44 19.10
N ARG A 90 -5.81 -9.83 20.20
CA ARG A 90 -4.55 -9.21 20.65
C ARG A 90 -3.36 -9.83 19.94
N LYS A 91 -2.44 -9.01 19.45
CA LYS A 91 -1.21 -9.50 18.81
C LYS A 91 -0.25 -10.09 19.84
N ILE A 92 0.31 -11.25 19.51
CA ILE A 92 1.39 -11.87 20.28
C ILE A 92 2.58 -12.20 19.37
N GLU A 93 3.74 -12.39 19.96
CA GLU A 93 4.90 -12.88 19.22
C GLU A 93 4.81 -14.40 18.99
N PRO A 94 5.23 -14.92 17.82
CA PRO A 94 5.07 -16.34 17.46
C PRO A 94 5.71 -17.31 18.46
N PHE A 95 6.82 -16.95 19.07
CA PHE A 95 7.50 -17.81 20.06
C PHE A 95 6.73 -18.00 21.37
N HIS A 96 5.71 -17.17 21.62
CA HIS A 96 4.83 -17.32 22.77
C HIS A 96 3.60 -18.19 22.50
N LYS A 97 3.36 -18.63 21.25
CA LYS A 97 2.16 -19.38 20.89
C LYS A 97 1.86 -20.61 21.78
N GLY A 98 2.90 -21.31 22.23
CA GLY A 98 2.77 -22.44 23.14
C GLY A 98 2.05 -22.10 24.43
N ARG A 99 2.36 -20.96 25.06
CA ARG A 99 1.73 -20.50 26.29
C ARG A 99 0.26 -20.15 26.13
N TYR A 100 -0.13 -19.67 24.96
CA TYR A 100 -1.51 -19.28 24.65
C TYR A 100 -2.37 -20.45 24.15
N SER A 101 -1.75 -21.60 23.86
CA SER A 101 -2.44 -22.85 23.50
C SER A 101 -2.42 -23.90 24.60
N ASP A 102 -1.67 -23.72 25.67
CA ASP A 102 -1.59 -24.65 26.79
C ASP A 102 -2.75 -24.42 27.78
N GLY A 103 -3.58 -25.43 27.95
CA GLY A 103 -4.75 -25.38 28.83
C GLY A 103 -4.46 -25.15 30.32
N GLU A 104 -3.22 -25.31 30.76
CA GLU A 104 -2.78 -25.10 32.14
C GLU A 104 -2.08 -23.72 32.35
N ASP A 105 -1.75 -23.00 31.27
CA ASP A 105 -1.12 -21.68 31.38
C ASP A 105 -2.16 -20.59 31.69
N MET A 106 -1.84 -19.70 32.59
CA MET A 106 -2.66 -18.52 32.92
C MET A 106 -2.89 -17.58 31.73
N ASN A 107 -2.07 -17.67 30.68
CA ASN A 107 -2.19 -16.87 29.46
C ASN A 107 -2.99 -17.57 28.35
N LEU A 108 -3.64 -18.69 28.64
CA LEU A 108 -4.45 -19.41 27.66
C LEU A 108 -5.38 -18.47 26.89
N ALA A 109 -5.29 -18.50 25.56
CA ALA A 109 -6.22 -17.77 24.72
C ALA A 109 -7.63 -18.31 24.87
N THR A 110 -8.58 -17.42 25.05
CA THR A 110 -9.99 -17.76 25.21
C THR A 110 -10.83 -17.10 24.11
N VAL A 111 -12.08 -17.50 23.99
CA VAL A 111 -13.02 -16.88 23.06
C VAL A 111 -13.22 -15.39 23.35
N THR A 112 -13.10 -15.00 24.63
CA THR A 112 -13.27 -13.61 25.09
C THR A 112 -11.97 -12.82 25.09
N ASP A 113 -10.80 -13.46 25.04
CA ASP A 113 -9.48 -12.86 24.86
C ASP A 113 -8.70 -13.62 23.78
N PRO A 114 -9.12 -13.53 22.50
CA PRO A 114 -8.42 -14.21 21.41
C PRO A 114 -7.10 -13.49 21.09
N VAL A 115 -6.13 -14.26 20.62
CA VAL A 115 -4.84 -13.75 20.21
C VAL A 115 -4.51 -14.14 18.78
N TYR A 116 -3.71 -13.33 18.11
CA TYR A 116 -3.18 -13.66 16.79
C TYR A 116 -1.66 -13.47 16.74
N PHE A 117 -1.04 -14.22 15.86
CA PHE A 117 0.38 -14.08 15.54
C PHE A 117 0.61 -14.23 14.04
N VAL A 118 1.75 -13.74 13.59
CA VAL A 118 2.18 -13.85 12.19
C VAL A 118 3.49 -14.60 12.17
N GLU A 119 3.52 -15.71 11.44
CA GLU A 119 4.69 -16.55 11.27
C GLU A 119 4.80 -16.96 9.79
N ASN A 120 5.99 -16.81 9.18
CA ASN A 120 6.22 -17.17 7.78
C ASN A 120 5.22 -16.57 6.78
N ASN A 121 4.89 -15.30 6.93
CA ASN A 121 3.88 -14.59 6.13
C ASN A 121 2.47 -15.17 6.21
N THR A 122 2.16 -15.88 7.28
CA THR A 122 0.82 -16.39 7.57
C THR A 122 0.30 -15.82 8.88
N LEU A 123 -0.99 -15.51 8.91
CA LEU A 123 -1.72 -15.10 10.11
C LEU A 123 -2.45 -16.31 10.68
N ASP A 124 -2.35 -16.53 11.96
CA ASP A 124 -3.13 -17.51 12.69
C ASP A 124 -3.72 -16.91 13.96
N VAL A 125 -4.83 -17.46 14.42
CA VAL A 125 -5.61 -16.99 15.58
C VAL A 125 -5.87 -18.12 16.55
N LEU A 126 -5.74 -17.84 17.84
CA LEU A 126 -6.11 -18.75 18.94
C LEU A 126 -7.25 -18.14 19.76
N PRO A 127 -8.13 -18.97 20.35
CA PRO A 127 -8.22 -20.43 20.24
C PRO A 127 -8.71 -20.91 18.87
N VAL A 128 -8.39 -22.16 18.54
CA VAL A 128 -8.80 -22.79 17.29
C VAL A 128 -10.32 -22.96 17.24
N GLY A 129 -10.88 -22.96 16.04
CA GLY A 129 -12.33 -23.13 15.79
C GLY A 129 -13.12 -21.85 15.93
N GLY A 130 -13.54 -21.19 15.00
CA GLY A 130 -14.26 -19.91 14.97
C GLY A 130 -13.99 -19.17 13.67
N SER A 131 -14.87 -18.30 13.30
CA SER A 131 -14.70 -17.45 12.12
C SER A 131 -13.82 -16.26 12.46
N CYS A 132 -12.86 -15.95 11.61
CA CYS A 132 -11.98 -14.79 11.77
C CYS A 132 -12.07 -13.87 10.57
N ILE A 133 -11.90 -12.58 10.83
CA ILE A 133 -11.79 -11.55 9.79
C ILE A 133 -10.60 -10.68 10.14
N TYR A 134 -9.71 -10.47 9.20
CA TYR A 134 -8.66 -9.47 9.34
C TYR A 134 -8.73 -8.45 8.23
N SER A 135 -8.32 -7.24 8.56
CA SER A 135 -8.19 -6.14 7.62
C SER A 135 -6.71 -5.95 7.28
N GLU A 136 -6.36 -6.12 6.02
CA GLU A 136 -5.00 -6.00 5.51
C GLU A 136 -4.91 -4.91 4.47
N VAL A 137 -3.88 -4.05 4.58
CA VAL A 137 -3.60 -3.03 3.59
C VAL A 137 -3.21 -3.68 2.27
N GLN A 138 -3.87 -3.27 1.19
CA GLN A 138 -3.56 -3.72 -0.17
C GLN A 138 -2.75 -2.66 -0.90
N PHE A 139 -1.89 -3.10 -1.82
CA PHE A 139 -1.22 -2.21 -2.75
C PHE A 139 -2.01 -2.16 -4.06
N PRO A 140 -2.54 -0.97 -4.44
CA PRO A 140 -3.30 -0.84 -5.66
C PRO A 140 -2.40 -1.01 -6.89
N SER A 141 -2.97 -1.52 -7.97
CA SER A 141 -2.41 -1.42 -9.31
C SER A 141 -2.99 -0.16 -9.96
N VAL A 142 -2.12 0.74 -10.39
CA VAL A 142 -2.52 2.03 -10.98
C VAL A 142 -2.09 2.07 -12.43
N SER A 143 -3.03 2.33 -13.34
CA SER A 143 -2.74 2.50 -14.76
C SER A 143 -2.58 3.98 -15.13
N PHE A 144 -1.82 4.27 -16.18
CA PHE A 144 -1.55 5.63 -16.66
C PHE A 144 -2.83 6.37 -17.12
N ASP A 145 -3.84 5.63 -17.60
CA ASP A 145 -5.12 6.15 -18.09
C ASP A 145 -6.18 6.33 -17.01
N ASN A 146 -5.87 5.97 -15.76
CA ASN A 146 -6.79 6.18 -14.65
C ASN A 146 -6.85 7.67 -14.27
N ALA A 147 -8.05 8.12 -13.85
CA ALA A 147 -8.26 9.45 -13.28
C ALA A 147 -8.37 9.43 -11.74
N SER A 148 -8.34 8.25 -11.13
CA SER A 148 -8.36 8.03 -9.68
C SER A 148 -7.84 6.64 -9.34
N ILE A 149 -7.47 6.43 -8.08
CA ILE A 149 -6.96 5.14 -7.57
C ILE A 149 -8.07 4.48 -6.75
N SER A 150 -8.52 3.31 -7.19
CA SER A 150 -9.54 2.55 -6.47
C SER A 150 -9.05 2.14 -5.08
N ALA A 151 -9.91 2.25 -4.07
CA ALA A 151 -9.61 1.95 -2.66
C ALA A 151 -8.37 2.69 -2.16
N PHE A 152 -8.32 4.00 -2.42
CA PHE A 152 -7.23 4.89 -2.01
C PHE A 152 -7.82 6.23 -1.53
N PRO A 153 -7.23 6.93 -0.56
CA PRO A 153 -7.74 8.22 -0.13
C PRO A 153 -7.42 9.30 -1.17
N ASP A 154 -8.46 10.04 -1.60
CA ASP A 154 -8.35 11.11 -2.62
C ASP A 154 -7.26 12.15 -2.25
N GLU A 155 -7.15 12.47 -0.95
CA GLU A 155 -6.17 13.44 -0.45
C GLU A 155 -4.71 12.98 -0.64
N ALA A 156 -4.46 11.70 -0.91
CA ALA A 156 -3.13 11.15 -1.13
C ALA A 156 -2.82 10.85 -2.60
N GLU A 157 -3.80 10.94 -3.51
CA GLU A 157 -3.59 10.66 -4.94
C GLU A 157 -2.57 11.60 -5.56
N ARG A 158 -2.64 12.90 -5.20
CA ARG A 158 -1.69 13.89 -5.70
C ARG A 158 -0.24 13.55 -5.34
N ALA A 159 0.01 13.04 -4.12
CA ALA A 159 1.35 12.60 -3.73
C ALA A 159 1.85 11.44 -4.60
N VAL A 160 0.96 10.53 -5.03
CA VAL A 160 1.30 9.43 -5.95
C VAL A 160 1.73 9.96 -7.32
N VAL A 161 0.97 10.91 -7.87
CA VAL A 161 1.27 11.52 -9.18
C VAL A 161 2.60 12.27 -9.15
N ILE A 162 2.84 13.09 -8.12
CA ILE A 162 4.11 13.83 -7.97
C ILE A 162 5.28 12.85 -7.81
N CYS A 163 5.14 11.79 -7.02
CA CYS A 163 6.17 10.77 -6.87
C CYS A 163 6.47 10.05 -8.20
N ALA A 164 5.44 9.76 -9.00
CA ALA A 164 5.62 9.17 -10.33
C ALA A 164 6.30 10.17 -11.30
N ALA A 165 5.93 11.46 -11.23
CA ALA A 165 6.58 12.53 -12.01
C ALA A 165 8.07 12.69 -11.65
N ILE A 166 8.44 12.55 -10.37
CA ILE A 166 9.85 12.52 -9.94
C ILE A 166 10.60 11.36 -10.60
N LYS A 167 10.03 10.14 -10.58
CA LYS A 167 10.65 8.96 -11.20
C LYS A 167 10.79 9.11 -12.71
N ALA A 168 9.79 9.73 -13.37
CA ALA A 168 9.87 10.06 -14.78
C ALA A 168 10.99 11.04 -15.07
N ALA A 169 11.10 12.12 -14.30
CA ALA A 169 12.16 13.12 -14.45
C ALA A 169 13.56 12.53 -14.16
N GLU A 170 13.69 11.67 -13.16
CA GLU A 170 14.94 10.96 -12.85
C GLU A 170 15.36 10.01 -13.97
N HIS A 171 14.40 9.32 -14.59
CA HIS A 171 14.66 8.45 -15.74
C HIS A 171 15.21 9.25 -16.93
N LEU A 172 14.59 10.38 -17.25
CA LEU A 172 15.03 11.28 -18.33
C LEU A 172 16.40 11.90 -18.08
N LEU A 173 16.69 12.26 -16.82
CA LEU A 173 18.02 12.73 -16.42
C LEU A 173 19.09 11.66 -16.60
N ALA A 174 18.77 10.39 -16.42
CA ALA A 174 19.71 9.30 -16.59
C ALA A 174 19.98 8.98 -18.07
N ASP A 175 18.99 9.22 -18.93
CA ASP A 175 19.06 8.83 -20.34
C ASP A 175 19.69 9.93 -21.22
N GLU A 176 19.63 11.23 -20.81
CA GLU A 176 20.35 12.31 -21.48
C GLU A 176 19.94 13.74 -21.09
N GLN A 177 20.73 14.62 -21.28
CA GLN A 177 20.96 15.75 -22.20
C GLN A 177 20.53 17.12 -21.71
N ASP A 178 19.41 17.31 -21.06
CA ASP A 178 18.99 18.63 -20.57
C ASP A 178 19.00 18.71 -19.03
N THR A 179 20.14 18.36 -18.45
CA THR A 179 20.33 18.46 -16.98
C THR A 179 20.04 19.87 -16.45
N GLU A 180 20.28 20.91 -17.26
CA GLU A 180 20.01 22.31 -16.89
C GLU A 180 18.51 22.61 -16.75
N LEU A 181 17.66 21.98 -17.57
CA LEU A 181 16.21 22.18 -17.53
C LEU A 181 15.54 21.24 -16.50
N LEU A 182 15.99 20.00 -16.43
CA LEU A 182 15.36 18.98 -15.59
C LEU A 182 15.71 19.08 -14.10
N ALA A 183 16.92 19.50 -13.77
CA ALA A 183 17.36 19.61 -12.38
C ALA A 183 16.48 20.54 -11.52
N PRO A 184 16.12 21.77 -11.97
CA PRO A 184 15.24 22.64 -11.20
C PRO A 184 13.81 22.10 -11.10
N VAL A 185 13.27 21.45 -12.16
CA VAL A 185 11.95 20.80 -12.12
C VAL A 185 11.95 19.67 -11.07
N LEU A 186 12.96 18.81 -11.08
CA LEU A 186 13.10 17.73 -10.11
C LEU A 186 13.21 18.25 -8.67
N ALA A 187 13.95 19.34 -8.45
CA ALA A 187 14.05 19.95 -7.12
C ALA A 187 12.68 20.45 -6.63
N THR A 188 11.94 21.14 -7.49
CA THR A 188 10.59 21.64 -7.18
C THR A 188 9.62 20.50 -6.89
N LEU A 189 9.61 19.43 -7.70
CA LEU A 189 8.77 18.27 -7.48
C LEU A 189 9.08 17.55 -6.16
N LYS A 190 10.35 17.44 -5.79
CA LYS A 190 10.76 16.85 -4.51
C LYS A 190 10.28 17.68 -3.30
N GLU A 191 10.36 19.00 -3.40
CA GLU A 191 9.83 19.91 -2.36
C GLU A 191 8.31 19.80 -2.26
N GLU A 192 7.61 19.78 -3.39
CA GLU A 192 6.15 19.60 -3.43
C GLU A 192 5.72 18.25 -2.85
N TYR A 193 6.42 17.17 -3.20
CA TYR A 193 6.18 15.84 -2.63
C TYR A 193 6.31 15.82 -1.11
N GLN A 194 7.34 16.42 -0.56
CA GLN A 194 7.51 16.51 0.89
C GLN A 194 6.40 17.34 1.55
N ARG A 195 5.93 18.39 0.91
CA ARG A 195 4.83 19.19 1.40
C ARG A 195 3.52 18.40 1.41
N GLU A 196 3.21 17.65 0.33
CA GLU A 196 2.03 16.80 0.26
C GLU A 196 2.07 15.69 1.33
N LEU A 197 3.19 14.99 1.50
CA LEU A 197 3.34 14.00 2.56
C LEU A 197 3.20 14.62 3.97
N GLY A 198 3.71 15.82 4.17
CA GLY A 198 3.54 16.56 5.43
C GLY A 198 2.08 16.93 5.71
N GLY A 199 1.30 17.19 4.66
CA GLY A 199 -0.14 17.46 4.76
C GLY A 199 -0.99 16.24 5.14
N LEU A 200 -0.49 15.03 4.89
CA LEU A 200 -1.17 13.78 5.25
C LEU A 200 -0.99 13.40 6.74
N GLN A 201 0.01 13.91 7.41
CA GLN A 201 0.31 13.61 8.83
C GLN A 201 -0.63 14.37 9.78
#